data_3e92c24294d14e576c43784da7513aab
#
_entry.id   3e92c24294d14e576c43784da7513aab
#
_cell.length_a   1.000
_cell.length_b   1.000
_cell.length_c   1.000
_cell.angle_alpha   90.00
_cell.angle_beta   90.00
_cell.angle_gamma   90.00
#
_symmetry.space_group_name_H-M   'P 1'
#
loop_
_entity.id
_entity.type
_entity.pdbx_description
1 polymer ?
#
loop_
_entity_poly.entity_id
_entity_poly.type
_entity_poly.pdbx_seq_one_letter_code
_entity_poly.pdbx_strand_id
1 'polypeptide(L)'
;MYVPGIEDEAFRDLARAWAAAREDLRRARHRLKSFLLAHGVGYTGIANWGEAHRRWLGRCSFPSAWQHLAFDEHRRTIEDRLAQCARLETALREAAISWRFYPVVLTLQAMRGVQFATAVGMVSEVGDLSRFEHPRQLMAWLGVTLSEHSSGGNRRQGGITKTGNSYARKLPVEAAGVTAILSASVPKSWPVSKVCPRPSSTAPGTPRYGCADDSAG
;
A
#
# COMPACT_ATOMS: atom_id res chain seq x y z
N MET A 1 -25.41 -8.99 -2.56
CA MET A 1 -24.58 -8.16 -1.67
C MET A 1 -23.60 -9.09 -0.95
N TYR A 2 -22.29 -8.83 -1.00
CA TYR A 2 -21.29 -9.67 -0.29
C TYR A 2 -21.27 -9.28 1.19
N VAL A 3 -21.49 -10.25 2.06
CA VAL A 3 -21.36 -10.08 3.51
C VAL A 3 -20.14 -10.88 3.94
N PRO A 4 -19.11 -10.23 4.51
CA PRO A 4 -17.94 -10.93 5.02
C PRO A 4 -18.31 -11.89 6.16
N GLY A 5 -17.55 -12.99 6.32
CA GLY A 5 -17.63 -13.81 7.52
C GLY A 5 -17.11 -13.06 8.75
N ILE A 6 -17.48 -13.52 9.93
CA ILE A 6 -17.08 -12.90 11.22
C ILE A 6 -15.54 -12.82 11.34
N GLU A 7 -14.84 -13.89 10.96
CA GLU A 7 -13.37 -13.92 10.97
C GLU A 7 -12.74 -12.95 9.97
N ASP A 8 -13.34 -12.82 8.78
CA ASP A 8 -12.86 -11.86 7.76
C ASP A 8 -13.06 -10.44 8.23
N GLU A 9 -14.13 -10.16 8.95
CA GLU A 9 -14.41 -8.83 9.50
C GLU A 9 -13.44 -8.50 10.63
N ALA A 10 -13.20 -9.44 11.54
CA ALA A 10 -12.21 -9.27 12.61
C ALA A 10 -10.79 -9.05 12.04
N PHE A 11 -10.41 -9.80 11.00
CA PHE A 11 -9.13 -9.59 10.32
C PHE A 11 -9.05 -8.22 9.63
N ARG A 12 -10.14 -7.79 9.00
CA ARG A 12 -10.24 -6.45 8.39
C ARG A 12 -10.08 -5.33 9.41
N ASP A 13 -10.66 -5.48 10.60
CA ASP A 13 -10.53 -4.50 11.69
C ASP A 13 -9.08 -4.40 12.16
N LEU A 14 -8.38 -5.52 12.31
CA LEU A 14 -6.95 -5.53 12.64
C LEU A 14 -6.12 -4.84 11.54
N ALA A 15 -6.40 -5.13 10.26
CA ALA A 15 -5.71 -4.50 9.13
C ALA A 15 -5.96 -2.98 9.09
N ARG A 16 -7.17 -2.52 9.38
CA ARG A 16 -7.53 -1.11 9.48
C ARG A 16 -6.87 -0.43 10.67
N ALA A 17 -6.81 -1.09 11.84
CA ALA A 17 -6.12 -0.56 13.01
C ALA A 17 -4.63 -0.33 12.72
N TRP A 18 -3.98 -1.28 12.03
CA TRP A 18 -2.60 -1.11 11.59
C TRP A 18 -2.43 0.02 10.56
N ALA A 19 -3.33 0.14 9.58
CA ALA A 19 -3.31 1.23 8.62
C ALA A 19 -3.49 2.60 9.27
N ALA A 20 -4.38 2.71 10.26
CA ALA A 20 -4.58 3.92 11.05
C ALA A 20 -3.32 4.29 11.85
N ALA A 21 -2.68 3.33 12.50
CA ALA A 21 -1.43 3.56 13.24
C ALA A 21 -0.30 4.07 12.32
N ARG A 22 -0.18 3.55 11.10
CA ARG A 22 0.78 4.05 10.10
C ARG A 22 0.49 5.48 9.66
N GLU A 23 -0.79 5.82 9.49
CA GLU A 23 -1.19 7.18 9.15
C GLU A 23 -0.91 8.15 10.31
N ASP A 24 -1.15 7.74 11.54
CA ASP A 24 -0.82 8.53 12.73
C ASP A 24 0.69 8.76 12.88
N LEU A 25 1.51 7.74 12.58
CA LEU A 25 2.96 7.88 12.52
C LEU A 25 3.37 8.90 11.45
N ARG A 26 2.75 8.84 10.27
CA ARG A 26 3.00 9.81 9.19
C ARG A 26 2.67 11.23 9.64
N ARG A 27 1.52 11.41 10.29
CA ARG A 27 1.09 12.71 10.84
C ARG A 27 2.02 13.21 11.94
N ALA A 28 2.47 12.32 12.84
CA ALA A 28 3.43 12.68 13.88
C ALA A 28 4.76 13.16 13.28
N ARG A 29 5.25 12.47 12.25
CA ARG A 29 6.45 12.87 11.50
C ARG A 29 6.29 14.22 10.82
N HIS A 30 5.13 14.50 10.25
CA HIS A 30 4.84 15.81 9.64
C HIS A 30 4.80 16.92 10.68
N ARG A 31 4.18 16.68 11.85
CA ARG A 31 4.15 17.67 12.96
C ARG A 31 5.55 18.03 13.42
N LEU A 32 6.43 17.03 13.64
CA LEU A 32 7.82 17.31 14.02
C LEU A 32 8.55 18.10 12.93
N LYS A 33 8.37 17.72 11.66
CA LYS A 33 9.01 18.45 10.55
C LYS A 33 8.52 19.90 10.46
N SER A 34 7.23 20.15 10.65
CA SER A 34 6.67 21.50 10.68
C SER A 34 7.19 22.31 11.86
N PHE A 35 7.32 21.69 13.04
CA PHE A 35 7.92 22.33 14.21
C PHE A 35 9.38 22.76 13.96
N LEU A 36 10.19 21.86 13.43
CA LEU A 36 11.59 22.15 13.09
C LEU A 36 11.69 23.31 12.07
N LEU A 37 10.85 23.28 11.03
CA LEU A 37 10.81 24.30 10.00
C LEU A 37 10.44 25.69 10.58
N ALA A 38 9.45 25.73 11.48
CA ALA A 38 9.03 26.98 12.12
C ALA A 38 10.16 27.61 12.96
N HIS A 39 11.11 26.80 13.43
CA HIS A 39 12.29 27.27 14.18
C HIS A 39 13.55 27.41 13.30
N GLY A 40 13.41 27.36 11.96
CA GLY A 40 14.54 27.50 11.04
C GLY A 40 15.52 26.32 11.06
N VAL A 41 15.14 25.17 11.65
CA VAL A 41 15.98 23.97 11.75
C VAL A 41 15.68 23.03 10.60
N GLY A 42 16.60 22.89 9.67
CA GLY A 42 16.46 22.06 8.47
C GLY A 42 17.48 20.92 8.43
N TYR A 43 17.04 19.73 8.04
CA TYR A 43 17.93 18.60 7.74
C TYR A 43 18.34 18.62 6.28
N THR A 44 19.64 18.67 6.02
CA THR A 44 20.23 18.75 4.67
C THR A 44 20.64 17.39 4.10
N GLY A 45 20.42 16.29 4.84
CA GLY A 45 20.77 14.94 4.39
C GLY A 45 19.78 14.37 3.37
N ILE A 46 20.18 13.29 2.68
CA ILE A 46 19.46 12.68 1.56
C ILE A 46 18.16 12.01 2.00
N ALA A 47 18.16 11.29 3.14
CA ALA A 47 17.02 10.49 3.57
C ALA A 47 16.51 10.90 4.95
N ASN A 48 15.22 11.24 5.03
CA ASN A 48 14.55 11.46 6.31
C ASN A 48 14.22 10.12 7.00
N TRP A 49 14.23 10.11 8.33
CA TRP A 49 13.84 8.97 9.19
C TRP A 49 14.80 7.78 9.18
N GLY A 50 15.92 7.87 8.46
CA GLY A 50 17.03 6.94 8.56
C GLY A 50 17.88 7.18 9.83
N GLU A 51 18.89 6.35 10.05
CA GLU A 51 19.75 6.44 11.23
C GLU A 51 20.50 7.77 11.33
N ALA A 52 21.00 8.30 10.20
CA ALA A 52 21.67 9.58 10.13
C ALA A 52 20.74 10.74 10.57
N HIS A 53 19.48 10.72 10.12
CA HIS A 53 18.48 11.71 10.52
C HIS A 53 18.12 11.60 12.01
N ARG A 54 18.02 10.37 12.57
CA ARG A 54 17.76 10.17 14.01
C ARG A 54 18.91 10.69 14.85
N ARG A 55 20.17 10.45 14.45
CA ARG A 55 21.36 11.00 15.10
C ARG A 55 21.38 12.52 15.03
N TRP A 56 21.01 13.11 13.89
CA TRP A 56 20.89 14.54 13.74
C TRP A 56 19.81 15.12 14.64
N LEU A 57 18.63 14.52 14.72
CA LEU A 57 17.56 14.92 15.64
C LEU A 57 18.04 14.89 17.10
N GLY A 58 18.87 13.93 17.50
CA GLY A 58 19.46 13.85 18.83
C GLY A 58 20.44 14.99 19.17
N ARG A 59 20.91 15.73 18.15
CA ARG A 59 21.82 16.89 18.33
C ARG A 59 21.10 18.23 18.25
N CYS A 60 19.82 18.23 17.89
CA CYS A 60 19.04 19.46 17.84
C CYS A 60 18.84 20.02 19.25
N SER A 61 19.13 21.29 19.43
CA SER A 61 18.90 22.04 20.69
C SER A 61 18.12 23.31 20.39
N PHE A 62 17.34 23.76 21.34
CA PHE A 62 16.53 24.97 21.23
C PHE A 62 16.90 25.95 22.33
N PRO A 63 16.87 27.26 22.08
CA PRO A 63 17.24 28.30 23.05
C PRO A 63 16.34 28.29 24.31
N SER A 64 15.05 27.97 24.13
CA SER A 64 14.09 27.94 25.23
C SER A 64 13.87 26.51 25.73
N ALA A 65 13.86 26.32 27.05
CA ALA A 65 13.51 25.06 27.70
C ALA A 65 12.12 24.55 27.27
N TRP A 66 11.16 25.46 27.09
CA TRP A 66 9.81 25.11 26.65
C TRP A 66 9.79 24.58 25.18
N GLN A 67 10.59 25.16 24.30
CA GLN A 67 10.76 24.67 22.93
C GLN A 67 11.41 23.30 22.93
N HIS A 68 12.41 23.08 23.77
CA HIS A 68 13.08 21.79 23.90
C HIS A 68 12.13 20.71 24.40
N LEU A 69 11.33 21.03 25.40
CA LEU A 69 10.27 20.12 25.91
C LEU A 69 9.26 19.75 24.81
N ALA A 70 8.78 20.74 24.06
CA ALA A 70 7.85 20.50 22.94
C ALA A 70 8.47 19.61 21.84
N PHE A 71 9.75 19.83 21.53
CA PHE A 71 10.50 19.01 20.59
C PHE A 71 10.61 17.55 21.06
N ASP A 72 10.95 17.35 22.33
CA ASP A 72 11.08 16.02 22.92
C ASP A 72 9.74 15.28 22.94
N GLU A 73 8.63 15.95 23.21
CA GLU A 73 7.30 15.35 23.13
C GLU A 73 6.93 14.94 21.70
N HIS A 74 7.31 15.71 20.68
CA HIS A 74 7.14 15.30 19.29
C HIS A 74 7.98 14.06 18.95
N ARG A 75 9.21 13.96 19.45
CA ARG A 75 10.08 12.79 19.24
C ARG A 75 9.49 11.56 19.91
N ARG A 76 9.11 11.68 21.20
CA ARG A 76 8.48 10.60 21.99
C ARG A 76 7.22 10.07 21.31
N THR A 77 6.36 10.98 20.84
CA THR A 77 5.17 10.61 20.06
C THR A 77 5.52 9.75 18.86
N ILE A 78 6.58 10.05 18.13
CA ILE A 78 7.00 9.26 16.97
C ILE A 78 7.50 7.88 17.39
N GLU A 79 8.26 7.77 18.49
CA GLU A 79 8.76 6.50 19.02
C GLU A 79 7.60 5.59 19.46
N ASP A 80 6.62 6.15 20.17
CA ASP A 80 5.41 5.44 20.59
C ASP A 80 4.60 4.92 19.39
N ARG A 81 4.44 5.75 18.35
CA ARG A 81 3.75 5.32 17.11
C ARG A 81 4.53 4.28 16.33
N LEU A 82 5.85 4.33 16.31
CA LEU A 82 6.70 3.29 15.73
C LEU A 82 6.51 1.96 16.45
N ALA A 83 6.54 1.97 17.80
CA ALA A 83 6.32 0.78 18.60
C ALA A 83 4.91 0.20 18.39
N GLN A 84 3.88 1.06 18.30
CA GLN A 84 2.51 0.65 17.99
C GLN A 84 2.42 0.00 16.61
N CYS A 85 3.00 0.60 15.58
CA CYS A 85 3.01 0.03 14.23
C CYS A 85 3.70 -1.35 14.22
N ALA A 86 4.82 -1.50 14.92
CA ALA A 86 5.55 -2.77 14.98
C ALA A 86 4.72 -3.88 15.66
N ARG A 87 4.07 -3.57 16.79
CA ARG A 87 3.19 -4.54 17.48
C ARG A 87 2.03 -5.00 16.60
N LEU A 88 1.35 -4.04 15.94
CA LEU A 88 0.22 -4.35 15.06
C LEU A 88 0.66 -5.10 13.80
N GLU A 89 1.84 -4.80 13.26
CA GLU A 89 2.39 -5.52 12.10
C GLU A 89 2.72 -6.97 12.45
N THR A 90 3.30 -7.23 13.62
CA THR A 90 3.57 -8.59 14.10
C THR A 90 2.27 -9.38 14.25
N ALA A 91 1.29 -8.82 14.96
CA ALA A 91 -0.02 -9.45 15.14
C ALA A 91 -0.73 -9.72 13.80
N LEU A 92 -0.65 -8.76 12.86
CA LEU A 92 -1.26 -8.92 11.54
C LEU A 92 -0.59 -10.02 10.72
N ARG A 93 0.73 -10.16 10.79
CA ARG A 93 1.48 -11.24 10.12
C ARG A 93 1.12 -12.61 10.70
N GLU A 94 1.04 -12.72 12.02
CA GLU A 94 0.66 -13.95 12.70
C GLU A 94 -0.79 -14.35 12.36
N ALA A 95 -1.73 -13.42 12.45
CA ALA A 95 -3.13 -13.66 12.09
C ALA A 95 -3.31 -14.01 10.60
N ALA A 96 -2.50 -13.43 9.72
CA ALA A 96 -2.59 -13.69 8.28
C ALA A 96 -2.32 -15.15 7.92
N ILE A 97 -1.41 -15.83 8.61
CA ILE A 97 -1.01 -17.22 8.32
C ILE A 97 -2.20 -18.18 8.43
N SER A 98 -3.08 -17.97 9.41
CA SER A 98 -4.28 -18.79 9.62
C SER A 98 -5.50 -18.32 8.82
N TRP A 99 -5.43 -17.16 8.18
CA TRP A 99 -6.53 -16.57 7.45
C TRP A 99 -6.77 -17.28 6.12
N ARG A 100 -8.03 -17.63 5.82
CA ARG A 100 -8.43 -18.36 4.60
C ARG A 100 -7.98 -17.70 3.29
N PHE A 101 -7.81 -16.38 3.27
CA PHE A 101 -7.35 -15.64 2.09
C PHE A 101 -5.83 -15.44 2.05
N TYR A 102 -5.07 -16.04 2.95
CA TYR A 102 -3.60 -15.94 2.92
C TYR A 102 -2.96 -16.38 1.59
N PRO A 103 -3.41 -17.47 0.92
CA PRO A 103 -2.91 -17.81 -0.41
C PRO A 103 -3.09 -16.70 -1.45
N VAL A 104 -4.20 -15.95 -1.37
CA VAL A 104 -4.45 -14.79 -2.25
C VAL A 104 -3.47 -13.65 -1.93
N VAL A 105 -3.19 -13.40 -0.66
CA VAL A 105 -2.18 -12.42 -0.22
C VAL A 105 -0.81 -12.76 -0.81
N LEU A 106 -0.39 -14.02 -0.72
CA LEU A 106 0.89 -14.49 -1.30
C LEU A 106 0.92 -14.31 -2.83
N THR A 107 -0.17 -14.63 -3.51
CA THR A 107 -0.28 -14.45 -4.97
C THR A 107 -0.14 -12.98 -5.36
N LEU A 108 -0.79 -12.07 -4.63
CA LEU A 108 -0.66 -10.63 -4.86
C LEU A 108 0.75 -10.11 -4.58
N GLN A 109 1.45 -10.66 -3.58
CA GLN A 109 2.83 -10.28 -3.28
C GLN A 109 3.83 -10.73 -4.36
N ALA A 110 3.49 -11.72 -5.19
CA ALA A 110 4.28 -12.08 -6.36
C ALA A 110 4.26 -10.98 -7.45
N MET A 111 3.30 -10.08 -7.39
CA MET A 111 3.22 -8.94 -8.32
C MET A 111 4.25 -7.87 -7.93
N ARG A 112 4.92 -7.32 -8.95
CA ARG A 112 5.91 -6.25 -8.74
C ARG A 112 5.27 -5.03 -8.08
N GLY A 113 5.89 -4.53 -7.01
CA GLY A 113 5.42 -3.35 -6.27
C GLY A 113 4.35 -3.62 -5.21
N VAL A 114 3.84 -4.83 -5.12
CA VAL A 114 2.87 -5.24 -4.10
C VAL A 114 3.59 -5.87 -2.92
N GLN A 115 3.66 -5.17 -1.82
CA GLN A 115 4.20 -5.68 -0.57
C GLN A 115 3.09 -6.25 0.32
N PHE A 116 3.46 -6.97 1.39
CA PHE A 116 2.54 -7.57 2.36
C PHE A 116 1.43 -6.62 2.79
N ALA A 117 1.79 -5.40 3.17
CA ALA A 117 0.87 -4.37 3.60
C ALA A 117 -0.23 -4.04 2.57
N THR A 118 0.19 -3.89 1.31
CA THR A 118 -0.72 -3.58 0.20
C THR A 118 -1.61 -4.78 -0.11
N ALA A 119 -1.02 -5.99 -0.15
CA ALA A 119 -1.76 -7.22 -0.42
C ALA A 119 -2.82 -7.49 0.66
N VAL A 120 -2.42 -7.46 1.94
CA VAL A 120 -3.34 -7.66 3.07
C VAL A 120 -4.44 -6.61 3.08
N GLY A 121 -4.08 -5.33 2.97
CA GLY A 121 -5.07 -4.26 2.97
C GLY A 121 -6.07 -4.40 1.81
N MET A 122 -5.61 -4.80 0.62
CA MET A 122 -6.49 -5.01 -0.52
C MET A 122 -7.42 -6.20 -0.31
N VAL A 123 -6.89 -7.36 0.09
CA VAL A 123 -7.69 -8.56 0.29
C VAL A 123 -8.67 -8.39 1.46
N SER A 124 -8.27 -7.75 2.55
CA SER A 124 -9.17 -7.51 3.70
C SER A 124 -10.36 -6.59 3.34
N GLU A 125 -10.17 -5.62 2.47
CA GLU A 125 -11.25 -4.72 2.04
C GLU A 125 -12.11 -5.31 0.92
N VAL A 126 -11.50 -6.00 -0.03
CA VAL A 126 -12.21 -6.61 -1.17
C VAL A 126 -12.90 -7.90 -0.75
N GLY A 127 -12.30 -8.70 0.13
CA GLY A 127 -12.77 -10.02 0.50
C GLY A 127 -12.56 -11.04 -0.63
N ASP A 128 -13.58 -11.84 -0.91
CA ASP A 128 -13.53 -12.85 -1.95
C ASP A 128 -13.46 -12.22 -3.36
N LEU A 129 -12.30 -12.39 -4.02
CA LEU A 129 -12.08 -11.90 -5.38
C LEU A 129 -12.86 -12.72 -6.44
N SER A 130 -13.27 -13.96 -6.13
CA SER A 130 -14.02 -14.81 -7.06
C SER A 130 -15.43 -14.28 -7.40
N ARG A 131 -15.93 -13.35 -6.58
CA ARG A 131 -17.22 -12.67 -6.83
C ARG A 131 -17.20 -11.74 -8.05
N PHE A 132 -16.03 -11.42 -8.56
CA PHE A 132 -15.87 -10.59 -9.77
C PHE A 132 -15.58 -11.51 -10.96
N GLU A 133 -16.57 -11.69 -11.82
CA GLU A 133 -16.45 -12.49 -13.03
C GLU A 133 -15.47 -11.88 -14.05
N HIS A 134 -15.31 -10.54 -13.97
CA HIS A 134 -14.46 -9.81 -14.90
C HIS A 134 -13.68 -8.68 -14.17
N PRO A 135 -12.41 -8.43 -14.51
CA PRO A 135 -11.60 -7.37 -13.89
C PRO A 135 -12.23 -5.98 -13.90
N ARG A 136 -13.05 -5.66 -14.92
CA ARG A 136 -13.78 -4.38 -14.99
C ARG A 136 -14.77 -4.19 -13.84
N GLN A 137 -15.35 -5.27 -13.30
CA GLN A 137 -16.26 -5.20 -12.15
C GLN A 137 -15.48 -4.78 -10.90
N LEU A 138 -14.28 -5.33 -10.68
CA LEU A 138 -13.39 -4.90 -9.60
C LEU A 138 -12.96 -3.43 -9.78
N MET A 139 -12.62 -3.01 -11.00
CA MET A 139 -12.27 -1.61 -11.29
C MET A 139 -13.44 -0.66 -11.00
N ALA A 140 -14.66 -1.04 -11.36
CA ALA A 140 -15.88 -0.27 -11.07
C ALA A 140 -16.15 -0.22 -9.56
N TRP A 141 -15.99 -1.35 -8.86
CA TRP A 141 -16.14 -1.43 -7.40
C TRP A 141 -15.12 -0.56 -6.67
N LEU A 142 -13.88 -0.51 -7.15
CA LEU A 142 -12.83 0.38 -6.63
C LEU A 142 -13.04 1.84 -7.02
N GLY A 143 -13.90 2.13 -7.99
CA GLY A 143 -14.12 3.47 -8.53
C GLY A 143 -12.91 4.05 -9.28
N VAL A 144 -12.14 3.19 -9.95
CA VAL A 144 -11.02 3.59 -10.83
C VAL A 144 -11.41 3.65 -12.31
N THR A 145 -12.67 3.39 -12.63
CA THR A 145 -13.23 3.58 -13.97
C THR A 145 -13.44 5.07 -14.25
N LEU A 146 -13.26 5.46 -15.51
CA LEU A 146 -13.54 6.84 -15.93
C LEU A 146 -15.03 7.13 -15.84
N SER A 147 -15.37 8.33 -15.37
CA SER A 147 -16.73 8.85 -15.48
C SER A 147 -17.00 9.25 -16.93
N GLU A 148 -18.16 8.89 -17.44
CA GLU A 148 -18.56 9.21 -18.81
C GLU A 148 -19.92 9.89 -18.81
N HIS A 149 -20.01 11.02 -19.49
CA HIS A 149 -21.22 11.82 -19.68
C HIS A 149 -21.42 12.06 -21.19
N SER A 150 -21.39 10.97 -21.96
CA SER A 150 -21.52 11.03 -23.41
C SER A 150 -22.97 11.01 -23.84
N SER A 151 -23.35 11.86 -24.80
CA SER A 151 -24.67 11.86 -25.43
C SER A 151 -24.55 12.01 -26.94
N GLY A 152 -25.18 11.12 -27.70
CA GLY A 152 -25.08 11.09 -29.16
C GLY A 152 -23.64 10.90 -29.66
N GLY A 153 -23.20 11.74 -30.58
CA GLY A 153 -21.83 11.68 -31.14
C GLY A 153 -20.75 12.34 -30.28
N ASN A 154 -21.12 13.00 -29.20
CA ASN A 154 -20.18 13.71 -28.33
C ASN A 154 -19.74 12.84 -27.15
N ARG A 155 -18.46 12.45 -27.14
CA ARG A 155 -17.86 11.70 -26.04
C ARG A 155 -17.22 12.64 -25.03
N ARG A 156 -17.78 12.67 -23.80
CA ARG A 156 -17.22 13.42 -22.67
C ARG A 156 -16.78 12.45 -21.57
N GLN A 157 -15.48 12.27 -21.45
CA GLN A 157 -14.87 11.49 -20.35
C GLN A 157 -14.29 12.43 -19.31
N GLY A 158 -14.60 12.17 -18.05
CA GLY A 158 -14.07 12.88 -16.88
C GLY A 158 -12.97 12.12 -16.20
N GLY A 159 -12.67 12.47 -14.94
CA GLY A 159 -11.76 11.73 -14.09
C GLY A 159 -12.35 10.39 -13.63
N ILE A 160 -11.64 9.68 -12.75
CA ILE A 160 -12.15 8.44 -12.15
C ILE A 160 -13.39 8.70 -11.31
N THR A 161 -14.32 7.74 -11.29
CA THR A 161 -15.63 7.89 -10.60
C THR A 161 -15.51 8.08 -9.10
N LYS A 162 -14.43 7.57 -8.48
CA LYS A 162 -14.18 7.62 -7.02
C LYS A 162 -15.30 7.01 -6.17
N THR A 163 -16.15 6.18 -6.76
CA THR A 163 -17.17 5.39 -6.05
C THR A 163 -16.49 4.31 -5.19
N GLY A 164 -17.19 3.82 -4.17
CA GLY A 164 -16.68 2.73 -3.33
C GLY A 164 -15.61 3.14 -2.31
N ASN A 165 -14.88 2.15 -1.81
CA ASN A 165 -13.95 2.31 -0.70
C ASN A 165 -12.66 3.06 -1.12
N SER A 166 -12.43 4.24 -0.54
CA SER A 166 -11.29 5.10 -0.86
C SER A 166 -9.94 4.46 -0.43
N TYR A 167 -9.94 3.71 0.69
CA TYR A 167 -8.75 3.03 1.16
C TYR A 167 -8.36 1.88 0.22
N ALA A 168 -9.32 1.01 -0.14
CA ALA A 168 -9.10 -0.06 -1.09
C ALA A 168 -8.60 0.45 -2.47
N ARG A 169 -9.13 1.61 -2.93
CA ARG A 169 -8.69 2.25 -4.17
C ARG A 169 -7.25 2.78 -4.10
N LYS A 170 -6.84 3.33 -2.96
CA LYS A 170 -5.51 3.89 -2.76
C LYS A 170 -4.40 2.83 -2.93
N LEU A 171 -4.62 1.62 -2.43
CA LEU A 171 -3.62 0.56 -2.37
C LEU A 171 -3.07 0.13 -3.75
N PRO A 172 -3.91 -0.21 -4.75
CA PRO A 172 -3.41 -0.57 -6.08
C PRO A 172 -2.78 0.62 -6.81
N VAL A 173 -3.24 1.84 -6.56
CA VAL A 173 -2.64 3.06 -7.15
C VAL A 173 -1.22 3.28 -6.61
N GLU A 174 -1.00 3.10 -5.31
CA GLU A 174 0.34 3.18 -4.70
C GLU A 174 1.26 2.06 -5.23
N ALA A 175 0.77 0.83 -5.34
CA ALA A 175 1.52 -0.30 -5.91
C ALA A 175 1.92 -0.04 -7.38
N ALA A 176 0.99 0.46 -8.18
CA ALA A 176 1.24 0.83 -9.58
C ALA A 176 2.27 1.97 -9.70
N GLY A 177 2.21 2.96 -8.82
CA GLY A 177 3.19 4.05 -8.77
C GLY A 177 4.61 3.56 -8.51
N VAL A 178 4.79 2.65 -7.54
CA VAL A 178 6.09 2.00 -7.27
C VAL A 178 6.58 1.22 -8.48
N THR A 179 5.70 0.48 -9.14
CA THR A 179 6.03 -0.29 -10.35
C THR A 179 6.47 0.63 -11.49
N ALA A 180 5.80 1.76 -11.70
CA ALA A 180 6.14 2.74 -12.73
C ALA A 180 7.53 3.34 -12.50
N ILE A 181 7.85 3.74 -11.26
CA ILE A 181 9.17 4.29 -10.89
C ILE A 181 10.26 3.25 -11.10
N LEU A 182 10.05 2.00 -10.66
CA LEU A 182 11.01 0.92 -10.84
C LEU A 182 11.20 0.53 -12.31
N SER A 183 10.15 0.60 -13.14
CA SER A 183 10.26 0.33 -14.58
C SER A 183 11.03 1.41 -15.34
N ALA A 184 10.94 2.66 -14.90
CA ALA A 184 11.69 3.77 -15.48
C ALA A 184 13.20 3.67 -15.20
N SER A 185 13.59 3.02 -14.11
CA SER A 185 15.00 2.82 -13.70
C SER A 185 15.64 1.52 -14.24
N VAL A 186 14.86 0.62 -14.86
CA VAL A 186 15.38 -0.62 -15.47
C VAL A 186 15.76 -0.36 -16.91
N PRO A 187 16.98 -0.72 -17.36
CA PRO A 187 17.38 -0.64 -18.76
C PRO A 187 16.39 -1.39 -19.66
N LYS A 188 16.02 -0.82 -20.80
CA LYS A 188 15.08 -1.41 -21.78
C LYS A 188 15.51 -2.78 -22.34
N SER A 189 16.75 -3.21 -22.05
CA SER A 189 17.36 -4.48 -22.48
C SER A 189 17.15 -5.64 -21.49
N TRP A 190 16.37 -5.48 -20.40
CA TRP A 190 16.17 -6.57 -19.44
C TRP A 190 15.19 -7.61 -20.01
N PRO A 191 15.61 -8.86 -20.25
CA PRO A 191 14.75 -9.88 -20.82
C PRO A 191 13.64 -10.26 -19.82
N VAL A 192 12.39 -10.11 -20.27
CA VAL A 192 11.16 -10.39 -19.49
C VAL A 192 11.10 -11.84 -18.96
N SER A 193 11.84 -12.76 -19.60
CA SER A 193 11.92 -14.18 -19.22
C SER A 193 12.53 -14.47 -17.84
N LYS A 194 13.21 -13.47 -17.19
CA LYS A 194 13.80 -13.66 -15.83
C LYS A 194 12.87 -13.24 -14.69
N VAL A 195 11.69 -12.68 -14.97
CA VAL A 195 10.80 -12.11 -13.96
C VAL A 195 9.69 -13.09 -13.53
N CYS A 196 9.44 -14.14 -14.28
CA CYS A 196 8.48 -15.17 -13.92
C CYS A 196 9.18 -16.53 -13.86
N PRO A 197 9.52 -17.09 -12.70
CA PRO A 197 9.92 -18.48 -12.63
C PRO A 197 8.72 -19.33 -13.06
N ARG A 198 8.89 -20.12 -14.14
CA ARG A 198 7.86 -21.08 -14.55
C ARG A 198 7.57 -21.99 -13.34
N PRO A 199 6.30 -22.22 -12.99
CA PRO A 199 5.98 -23.23 -12.02
C PRO A 199 6.51 -24.56 -12.50
N SER A 200 7.30 -25.24 -11.67
CA SER A 200 7.78 -26.61 -11.93
C SER A 200 6.58 -27.52 -12.15
N SER A 201 6.59 -28.24 -13.27
CA SER A 201 5.52 -29.13 -13.74
C SER A 201 5.42 -30.41 -12.91
N THR A 202 4.97 -30.34 -11.67
CA THR A 202 4.66 -31.51 -10.84
C THR A 202 3.62 -31.14 -9.78
N ALA A 203 2.38 -30.82 -10.26
CA ALA A 203 1.18 -30.95 -9.45
C ALA A 203 0.02 -31.32 -10.40
N PRO A 204 -0.67 -32.46 -10.19
CA PRO A 204 -1.84 -32.79 -10.99
C PRO A 204 -3.03 -31.97 -10.51
N GLY A 205 -3.65 -31.21 -11.41
CA GLY A 205 -5.00 -30.69 -11.24
C GLY A 205 -5.21 -29.17 -11.20
N THR A 206 -4.47 -28.37 -11.97
CA THR A 206 -4.82 -26.95 -12.16
C THR A 206 -5.26 -26.65 -13.59
N PRO A 207 -6.36 -25.90 -13.80
CA PRO A 207 -6.81 -25.56 -15.16
C PRO A 207 -5.82 -24.62 -15.83
N ARG A 208 -5.50 -24.93 -17.09
CA ARG A 208 -4.64 -24.12 -17.97
C ARG A 208 -5.37 -22.86 -18.39
N TYR A 209 -4.90 -21.72 -17.92
CA TYR A 209 -5.21 -20.45 -18.57
C TYR A 209 -4.21 -20.28 -19.72
N GLY A 210 -4.69 -20.41 -20.96
CA GLY A 210 -3.88 -20.22 -22.16
C GLY A 210 -3.47 -18.76 -22.31
N CYS A 211 -2.16 -18.52 -22.42
CA CYS A 211 -1.67 -17.32 -23.08
C CYS A 211 -1.95 -17.46 -24.56
N ALA A 212 -2.68 -16.55 -25.18
CA ALA A 212 -2.82 -16.45 -26.61
C ALA A 212 -1.48 -16.02 -27.21
N ASP A 213 -0.90 -16.87 -28.06
CA ASP A 213 0.18 -16.52 -28.96
C ASP A 213 -0.42 -15.64 -30.09
N ASP A 214 -0.11 -14.34 -30.08
CA ASP A 214 -0.24 -13.49 -31.25
C ASP A 214 1.09 -13.50 -32.00
N SER A 215 1.21 -14.48 -32.87
CA SER A 215 2.17 -14.46 -33.97
C SER A 215 1.39 -14.51 -35.29
N ALA A 216 1.25 -13.39 -35.98
CA ALA A 216 1.12 -13.34 -37.44
C ALA A 216 1.14 -11.89 -37.96
N GLY A 217 2.02 -11.68 -38.98
CA GLY A 217 1.92 -10.65 -39.99
C GLY A 217 2.68 -9.37 -39.78
#